data_1d5943033750c79658fdec5a062d431b
#
_entry.id   1d5943033750c79658fdec5a062d431b
#
_cell.length_a   1.000
_cell.length_b   1.000
_cell.length_c   1.000
_cell.angle_alpha   90.00
_cell.angle_beta   90.00
_cell.angle_gamma   90.00
#
_symmetry.space_group_name_H-M   'P 1'
#
loop_
_entity.id
_entity.type
_entity.pdbx_description
1 polymer ?
#
loop_
_entity_poly.entity_id
_entity_poly.type
_entity_poly.pdbx_seq_one_letter_code
_entity_poly.pdbx_strand_id
1 'polypeptide(L)'
;MTSRPTDFWQALETVPGTAAVVAEWMARFGSEYESARAFLRPNGKLASSHPCTVPRGCGCEHDVVVHDPEDIVAVCRCERGCEAFPLKRSDIVVYELDRAAFDAAVVKAFNLIKETDCGTDLHGTTRIGVYSPYAGFRFPVYLTIQLEPSDFDSAVDGLLGRIDTPLVLLAPTRDLCTTQAERLLANRKSAFIPLSENVAIAENGKLRLLRPLDDILSQFRTANLPSPQDDSSMVFFPTPPDATWGDVSIQFTDGHTVSVKVKSVGGVFHYAQMGMANKKNSKPTVQWELLETFANEHGVLDWSSNKADRKNQKRREILATNLRDFFRIEGDPFRLTDDGKGWQALFLISPDE
;
A
#
# COMPACT_ATOMS: atom_id res chain seq x y z
N MET A 1 -0.75 11.86 -38.35
CA MET A 1 0.32 11.66 -37.36
C MET A 1 0.18 10.24 -36.85
N THR A 2 1.06 9.34 -37.22
CA THR A 2 1.08 7.99 -36.62
C THR A 2 1.46 8.18 -35.15
N SER A 3 0.51 7.98 -34.22
CA SER A 3 0.81 8.00 -32.80
C SER A 3 1.90 6.97 -32.55
N ARG A 4 3.01 7.39 -31.94
CA ARG A 4 4.00 6.43 -31.43
C ARG A 4 3.27 5.46 -30.50
N PRO A 5 3.60 4.16 -30.54
CA PRO A 5 3.07 3.26 -29.54
C PRO A 5 3.43 3.84 -28.16
N THR A 6 2.44 4.19 -27.39
CA THR A 6 2.59 4.53 -25.99
C THR A 6 2.64 3.22 -25.23
N ASP A 7 3.32 3.17 -24.10
CA ASP A 7 3.22 2.01 -23.25
C ASP A 7 1.86 2.00 -22.52
N PHE A 8 1.57 0.89 -21.86
CA PHE A 8 0.32 0.75 -21.10
C PHE A 8 0.07 1.92 -20.13
N TRP A 9 1.11 2.37 -19.43
CA TRP A 9 0.99 3.41 -18.41
C TRP A 9 0.60 4.77 -19.00
N GLN A 10 1.24 5.18 -20.09
CA GLN A 10 0.92 6.41 -20.81
C GLN A 10 -0.48 6.36 -21.41
N ALA A 11 -0.93 5.19 -21.89
CA ALA A 11 -2.26 5.05 -22.44
C ALA A 11 -3.35 5.33 -21.41
N LEU A 12 -3.15 5.01 -20.12
CA LEU A 12 -4.09 5.31 -19.05
C LEU A 12 -4.29 6.83 -18.84
N GLU A 13 -3.28 7.64 -19.18
CA GLU A 13 -3.29 9.10 -19.02
C GLU A 13 -3.62 9.85 -20.32
N THR A 14 -3.78 9.14 -21.44
CA THR A 14 -4.04 9.76 -22.76
C THR A 14 -5.36 9.34 -23.38
N VAL A 15 -5.96 8.21 -22.96
CA VAL A 15 -7.25 7.76 -23.48
C VAL A 15 -8.38 8.34 -22.62
N PRO A 16 -9.24 9.20 -23.20
CA PRO A 16 -10.32 9.83 -22.46
C PRO A 16 -11.25 8.84 -21.76
N GLY A 17 -11.48 9.06 -20.46
CA GLY A 17 -12.30 8.16 -19.63
C GLY A 17 -11.75 6.73 -19.52
N THR A 18 -10.49 6.50 -19.92
CA THR A 18 -9.87 5.16 -20.01
C THR A 18 -10.74 4.14 -20.75
N ALA A 19 -11.41 4.59 -21.83
CA ALA A 19 -12.38 3.79 -22.58
C ALA A 19 -12.20 4.00 -24.09
N ALA A 20 -12.00 2.92 -24.84
CA ALA A 20 -11.80 2.94 -26.29
C ALA A 20 -12.16 1.59 -26.92
N VAL A 21 -12.21 1.55 -28.24
CA VAL A 21 -12.32 0.29 -29.00
C VAL A 21 -11.03 -0.53 -28.93
N VAL A 22 -11.12 -1.82 -29.17
CA VAL A 22 -9.94 -2.73 -29.15
C VAL A 22 -8.81 -2.25 -30.07
N ALA A 23 -9.15 -1.73 -31.26
CA ALA A 23 -8.15 -1.24 -32.22
C ALA A 23 -7.32 -0.08 -31.65
N GLU A 24 -7.95 0.83 -30.91
CA GLU A 24 -7.26 1.93 -30.21
C GLU A 24 -6.35 1.39 -29.10
N TRP A 25 -6.87 0.51 -28.24
CA TRP A 25 -6.08 -0.11 -27.17
C TRP A 25 -4.86 -0.89 -27.71
N MET A 26 -5.04 -1.64 -28.81
CA MET A 26 -3.93 -2.33 -29.49
C MET A 26 -2.88 -1.35 -30.00
N ALA A 27 -3.32 -0.23 -30.58
CA ALA A 27 -2.40 0.79 -31.08
C ALA A 27 -1.63 1.49 -29.96
N ARG A 28 -2.27 1.71 -28.80
CA ARG A 28 -1.68 2.37 -27.63
C ARG A 28 -0.75 1.45 -26.85
N PHE A 29 -1.18 0.23 -26.56
CA PHE A 29 -0.40 -0.72 -25.76
C PHE A 29 0.72 -1.39 -26.56
N GLY A 30 0.61 -1.42 -27.90
CA GLY A 30 1.60 -2.05 -28.75
C GLY A 30 1.86 -3.51 -28.39
N SER A 31 3.10 -3.86 -28.11
CA SER A 31 3.49 -5.23 -27.74
C SER A 31 2.96 -5.68 -26.36
N GLU A 32 2.54 -4.76 -25.51
CA GLU A 32 2.02 -5.09 -24.17
C GLU A 32 0.53 -5.43 -24.18
N TYR A 33 -0.17 -5.26 -25.33
CA TYR A 33 -1.63 -5.45 -25.41
C TYR A 33 -2.10 -6.80 -24.86
N GLU A 34 -1.44 -7.89 -25.24
CA GLU A 34 -1.86 -9.22 -24.81
C GLU A 34 -1.80 -9.42 -23.29
N SER A 35 -0.84 -8.81 -22.64
CA SER A 35 -0.70 -8.84 -21.18
C SER A 35 -1.62 -7.83 -20.49
N ALA A 36 -1.76 -6.63 -21.05
CA ALA A 36 -2.50 -5.53 -20.48
C ALA A 36 -4.03 -5.66 -20.65
N ARG A 37 -4.49 -6.39 -21.69
CA ARG A 37 -5.93 -6.59 -21.94
C ARG A 37 -6.68 -7.26 -20.79
N ALA A 38 -5.96 -7.93 -19.89
CA ALA A 38 -6.54 -8.50 -18.66
C ALA A 38 -7.17 -7.43 -17.74
N PHE A 39 -6.78 -6.16 -17.93
CA PHE A 39 -7.32 -5.02 -17.20
C PHE A 39 -8.43 -4.28 -17.95
N LEU A 40 -8.86 -4.79 -19.11
CA LEU A 40 -9.93 -4.21 -19.89
C LEU A 40 -11.21 -5.04 -19.78
N ARG A 41 -12.34 -4.36 -19.68
CA ARG A 41 -13.66 -4.98 -19.72
C ARG A 41 -14.58 -4.24 -20.68
N PRO A 42 -15.53 -4.90 -21.34
CA PRO A 42 -16.55 -4.21 -22.12
C PRO A 42 -17.45 -3.38 -21.20
N ASN A 43 -17.74 -2.13 -21.60
CA ASN A 43 -18.60 -1.23 -20.82
C ASN A 43 -20.06 -1.20 -21.29
N GLY A 44 -20.42 -2.06 -22.24
CA GLY A 44 -21.77 -2.16 -22.82
C GLY A 44 -22.11 -1.09 -23.86
N LYS A 45 -21.20 -0.16 -24.16
CA LYS A 45 -21.41 0.85 -25.20
C LYS A 45 -20.81 0.43 -26.52
N LEU A 46 -21.33 0.99 -27.61
CA LEU A 46 -20.76 0.89 -28.95
C LEU A 46 -20.16 2.25 -29.30
N ALA A 47 -19.02 2.22 -29.97
CA ALA A 47 -18.33 3.42 -30.41
C ALA A 47 -19.03 4.06 -31.62
N SER A 48 -19.04 5.39 -31.65
CA SER A 48 -19.47 6.20 -32.81
C SER A 48 -18.30 6.57 -33.73
N SER A 49 -17.05 6.33 -33.29
CA SER A 49 -15.84 6.51 -34.09
C SER A 49 -14.91 5.29 -33.96
N HIS A 50 -14.05 5.10 -34.97
CA HIS A 50 -13.09 4.03 -35.04
C HIS A 50 -11.76 4.54 -35.63
N PRO A 51 -10.60 4.21 -35.07
CA PRO A 51 -9.32 4.65 -35.62
C PRO A 51 -9.10 4.07 -37.03
N CYS A 52 -8.42 4.81 -37.89
CA CYS A 52 -8.06 4.35 -39.21
C CYS A 52 -7.08 3.17 -39.11
N THR A 53 -7.53 2.00 -39.48
CA THR A 53 -6.70 0.76 -39.52
C THR A 53 -6.17 0.45 -40.93
N VAL A 54 -6.46 1.29 -41.92
CA VAL A 54 -5.98 1.11 -43.32
C VAL A 54 -4.45 1.29 -43.33
N PRO A 55 -3.69 0.35 -43.90
CA PRO A 55 -2.24 0.49 -44.03
C PRO A 55 -1.86 1.76 -44.77
N ARG A 56 -1.02 2.61 -44.19
CA ARG A 56 -0.66 3.95 -44.71
C ARG A 56 -1.87 4.90 -44.88
N GLY A 57 -2.95 4.65 -44.14
CA GLY A 57 -4.14 5.46 -44.13
C GLY A 57 -3.93 6.85 -43.55
N CYS A 58 -5.03 7.58 -43.37
CA CYS A 58 -5.01 9.00 -42.96
C CYS A 58 -4.60 9.21 -41.48
N GLY A 59 -4.67 8.18 -40.65
CA GLY A 59 -4.43 8.25 -39.20
C GLY A 59 -5.52 9.06 -38.44
N CYS A 60 -6.65 9.34 -39.08
CA CYS A 60 -7.78 10.04 -38.48
C CYS A 60 -8.79 9.07 -37.87
N GLU A 61 -9.65 9.57 -37.00
CA GLU A 61 -10.85 8.86 -36.57
C GLU A 61 -11.87 8.83 -37.75
N HIS A 62 -12.50 7.67 -37.92
CA HIS A 62 -13.57 7.44 -38.89
C HIS A 62 -14.91 7.36 -38.18
N ASP A 63 -15.95 7.96 -38.76
CA ASP A 63 -17.31 7.82 -38.25
C ASP A 63 -17.80 6.39 -38.43
N VAL A 64 -18.38 5.80 -37.39
CA VAL A 64 -19.03 4.50 -37.47
C VAL A 64 -20.46 4.70 -37.95
N VAL A 65 -20.76 4.16 -39.12
CA VAL A 65 -22.13 4.17 -39.70
C VAL A 65 -22.69 2.77 -39.63
N VAL A 66 -23.82 2.62 -38.93
CA VAL A 66 -24.55 1.37 -38.79
C VAL A 66 -25.78 1.41 -39.67
N HIS A 67 -25.77 0.64 -40.75
CA HIS A 67 -26.93 0.47 -41.63
C HIS A 67 -27.88 -0.59 -41.10
N ASP A 68 -27.28 -1.73 -40.64
CA ASP A 68 -27.98 -2.77 -39.89
C ASP A 68 -26.96 -3.51 -38.98
N PRO A 69 -27.37 -4.47 -38.15
CA PRO A 69 -26.45 -5.18 -37.22
C PRO A 69 -25.29 -5.92 -37.91
N GLU A 70 -25.43 -6.27 -39.19
CA GLU A 70 -24.43 -7.00 -39.99
C GLU A 70 -23.72 -6.05 -40.99
N ASP A 71 -24.26 -4.80 -41.20
CA ASP A 71 -23.70 -3.82 -42.13
C ASP A 71 -23.25 -2.57 -41.38
N ILE A 72 -22.00 -2.60 -40.93
CA ILE A 72 -21.33 -1.54 -40.17
C ILE A 72 -20.10 -1.12 -40.96
N VAL A 73 -19.95 0.19 -41.22
CA VAL A 73 -18.82 0.72 -41.97
C VAL A 73 -18.15 1.88 -41.22
N ALA A 74 -16.82 1.97 -41.34
CA ALA A 74 -16.04 3.11 -40.90
C ALA A 74 -15.84 4.07 -42.08
N VAL A 75 -16.30 5.31 -41.95
CA VAL A 75 -16.28 6.34 -43.00
C VAL A 75 -15.37 7.49 -42.63
N CYS A 76 -14.36 7.72 -43.47
CA CYS A 76 -13.41 8.82 -43.28
C CYS A 76 -14.05 10.17 -43.65
N ARG A 77 -13.85 11.19 -42.79
CA ARG A 77 -14.26 12.57 -43.03
C ARG A 77 -13.09 13.51 -43.28
N CYS A 78 -11.85 13.02 -43.30
CA CYS A 78 -10.69 13.88 -43.53
C CYS A 78 -10.52 14.24 -45.02
N GLU A 79 -9.84 15.35 -45.32
CA GLU A 79 -9.61 15.84 -46.67
C GLU A 79 -8.80 14.83 -47.55
N ARG A 80 -7.99 13.98 -46.94
CA ARG A 80 -7.22 12.93 -47.65
C ARG A 80 -8.05 11.74 -48.08
N GLY A 81 -9.26 11.58 -47.48
CA GLY A 81 -10.25 10.57 -47.80
C GLY A 81 -9.71 9.13 -47.90
N CYS A 82 -9.68 8.36 -46.83
CA CYS A 82 -9.52 6.94 -46.95
C CYS A 82 -10.81 6.28 -47.43
N GLU A 83 -10.67 5.17 -48.15
CA GLU A 83 -11.86 4.35 -48.48
C GLU A 83 -12.54 3.88 -47.18
N ALA A 84 -13.89 3.85 -47.24
CA ALA A 84 -14.65 3.25 -46.16
C ALA A 84 -14.34 1.75 -46.07
N PHE A 85 -14.27 1.24 -44.88
CA PHE A 85 -14.00 -0.19 -44.63
C PHE A 85 -15.03 -0.80 -43.70
N PRO A 86 -15.38 -2.10 -43.92
CA PRO A 86 -16.37 -2.78 -43.12
C PRO A 86 -15.84 -3.05 -41.71
N LEU A 87 -16.74 -2.96 -40.74
CA LEU A 87 -16.53 -3.30 -39.33
C LEU A 87 -17.47 -4.41 -38.90
N LYS A 88 -17.03 -5.22 -37.96
CA LYS A 88 -17.90 -6.14 -37.23
C LYS A 88 -18.42 -5.44 -35.98
N ARG A 89 -19.54 -5.91 -35.45
CA ARG A 89 -20.07 -5.42 -34.18
C ARG A 89 -19.05 -5.52 -33.03
N SER A 90 -18.18 -6.55 -33.03
CA SER A 90 -17.09 -6.70 -32.09
C SER A 90 -16.05 -5.58 -32.13
N ASP A 91 -15.85 -4.98 -33.31
CA ASP A 91 -14.79 -3.98 -33.52
C ASP A 91 -15.18 -2.62 -32.93
N ILE A 92 -16.48 -2.38 -32.77
CA ILE A 92 -17.04 -1.14 -32.21
C ILE A 92 -17.43 -1.26 -30.73
N VAL A 93 -17.24 -2.42 -30.09
CA VAL A 93 -17.43 -2.56 -28.64
C VAL A 93 -16.40 -1.71 -27.93
N VAL A 94 -16.87 -0.87 -27.00
CA VAL A 94 -16.00 -0.06 -26.16
C VAL A 94 -15.56 -0.87 -24.96
N TYR A 95 -14.26 -0.91 -24.77
CA TYR A 95 -13.61 -1.49 -23.58
C TYR A 95 -13.08 -0.38 -22.69
N GLU A 96 -13.33 -0.48 -21.42
CA GLU A 96 -12.82 0.45 -20.40
C GLU A 96 -11.86 -0.25 -19.47
N LEU A 97 -11.02 0.53 -18.79
CA LEU A 97 -10.19 0.00 -17.70
C LEU A 97 -11.10 -0.58 -16.60
N ASP A 98 -10.94 -1.87 -16.31
CA ASP A 98 -11.51 -2.47 -15.11
C ASP A 98 -10.76 -1.96 -13.89
N ARG A 99 -11.22 -0.82 -13.36
CA ARG A 99 -10.60 -0.14 -12.24
C ARG A 99 -10.48 -1.06 -11.03
N ALA A 100 -11.49 -1.87 -10.75
CA ALA A 100 -11.48 -2.77 -9.60
C ALA A 100 -10.41 -3.87 -9.75
N ALA A 101 -10.30 -4.48 -10.93
CA ALA A 101 -9.27 -5.47 -11.21
C ALA A 101 -7.86 -4.86 -11.19
N PHE A 102 -7.72 -3.66 -11.74
CA PHE A 102 -6.45 -2.93 -11.77
C PHE A 102 -6.00 -2.53 -10.35
N ASP A 103 -6.88 -1.90 -9.57
CA ASP A 103 -6.59 -1.51 -8.18
C ASP A 103 -6.20 -2.74 -7.33
N ALA A 104 -6.92 -3.87 -7.49
CA ALA A 104 -6.59 -5.10 -6.79
C ALA A 104 -5.21 -5.66 -7.18
N ALA A 105 -4.83 -5.54 -8.46
CA ALA A 105 -3.50 -5.95 -8.93
C ALA A 105 -2.40 -5.06 -8.36
N VAL A 106 -2.61 -3.74 -8.28
CA VAL A 106 -1.68 -2.79 -7.64
C VAL A 106 -1.55 -3.08 -6.14
N VAL A 107 -2.67 -3.26 -5.43
CA VAL A 107 -2.69 -3.63 -4.00
C VAL A 107 -1.84 -4.88 -3.75
N LYS A 108 -2.00 -5.90 -4.61
CA LYS A 108 -1.23 -7.14 -4.50
C LYS A 108 0.26 -6.94 -4.81
N ALA A 109 0.59 -6.17 -5.85
CA ALA A 109 1.98 -5.92 -6.24
C ALA A 109 2.75 -5.16 -5.16
N PHE A 110 2.12 -4.17 -4.53
CA PHE A 110 2.68 -3.36 -3.44
C PHE A 110 2.48 -3.96 -2.05
N ASN A 111 1.92 -5.16 -1.94
CA ASN A 111 1.61 -5.83 -0.67
C ASN A 111 0.89 -4.91 0.33
N LEU A 112 -0.12 -4.19 -0.14
CA LEU A 112 -0.90 -3.27 0.68
C LEU A 112 -1.97 -4.02 1.48
N ILE A 113 -2.27 -3.49 2.66
CA ILE A 113 -3.45 -3.92 3.42
C ILE A 113 -4.68 -3.33 2.73
N LYS A 114 -5.59 -4.20 2.25
CA LYS A 114 -6.85 -3.76 1.66
C LYS A 114 -7.75 -3.23 2.77
N GLU A 115 -8.24 -2.01 2.61
CA GLU A 115 -9.31 -1.46 3.44
C GLU A 115 -10.61 -1.37 2.65
N THR A 116 -11.73 -1.46 3.35
CA THR A 116 -13.05 -1.21 2.75
C THR A 116 -13.10 0.26 2.35
N ASP A 117 -13.46 0.52 1.11
CA ASP A 117 -13.37 1.83 0.48
C ASP A 117 -14.08 2.92 1.28
N CYS A 118 -13.31 3.90 1.73
CA CYS A 118 -13.83 5.21 2.09
C CYS A 118 -13.61 6.08 0.85
N GLY A 119 -14.58 6.06 -0.08
CA GLY A 119 -14.49 6.76 -1.36
C GLY A 119 -13.94 8.17 -1.19
N THR A 120 -12.97 8.52 -2.01
CA THR A 120 -12.61 9.93 -2.18
C THR A 120 -13.57 10.52 -3.20
N ASP A 121 -14.25 11.62 -2.88
CA ASP A 121 -15.04 12.38 -3.87
C ASP A 121 -14.15 13.11 -4.88
N LEU A 122 -12.89 12.66 -5.04
CA LEU A 122 -11.93 13.24 -5.97
C LEU A 122 -11.95 12.46 -7.28
N HIS A 123 -12.25 13.16 -8.36
CA HIS A 123 -12.29 12.57 -9.70
C HIS A 123 -10.98 11.86 -10.05
N GLY A 124 -11.07 10.68 -10.65
CA GLY A 124 -9.91 9.89 -11.07
C GLY A 124 -9.03 9.35 -9.94
N THR A 125 -9.32 9.65 -8.67
CA THR A 125 -8.50 9.29 -7.51
C THR A 125 -9.23 8.36 -6.57
N THR A 126 -8.60 7.25 -6.20
CA THR A 126 -9.19 6.21 -5.33
C THR A 126 -8.20 5.83 -4.24
N ARG A 127 -8.67 5.67 -3.01
CA ARG A 127 -7.89 5.03 -1.95
C ARG A 127 -7.90 3.52 -2.20
N ILE A 128 -6.73 2.96 -2.48
CA ILE A 128 -6.61 1.54 -2.83
C ILE A 128 -6.21 0.65 -1.65
N GLY A 129 -5.67 1.23 -0.58
CA GLY A 129 -5.26 0.47 0.60
C GLY A 129 -4.37 1.27 1.53
N VAL A 130 -3.64 0.55 2.38
CA VAL A 130 -2.72 1.09 3.38
C VAL A 130 -1.37 0.41 3.26
N TYR A 131 -0.32 1.19 3.19
CA TYR A 131 1.05 0.73 3.40
C TYR A 131 1.36 0.71 4.90
N SER A 132 1.70 -0.47 5.41
CA SER A 132 2.05 -0.66 6.82
C SER A 132 3.38 -1.41 6.89
N PRO A 133 4.51 -0.69 6.99
CA PRO A 133 5.83 -1.31 7.09
C PRO A 133 6.03 -2.06 8.42
N TYR A 134 5.46 -1.53 9.49
CA TYR A 134 5.49 -2.11 10.83
C TYR A 134 4.15 -1.86 11.54
N ALA A 135 3.85 -2.66 12.56
CA ALA A 135 2.69 -2.46 13.42
C ALA A 135 2.66 -1.01 13.98
N GLY A 136 1.49 -0.41 14.02
CA GLY A 136 1.27 0.97 14.46
C GLY A 136 1.66 2.06 13.45
N PHE A 137 2.24 1.72 12.30
CA PHE A 137 2.51 2.67 11.21
C PHE A 137 1.62 2.34 10.03
N ARG A 138 0.67 3.22 9.75
CA ARG A 138 -0.35 3.03 8.72
C ARG A 138 -0.41 4.28 7.85
N PHE A 139 -0.07 4.13 6.57
CA PHE A 139 -0.04 5.21 5.60
C PHE A 139 -1.03 4.94 4.48
N PRO A 140 -2.02 5.81 4.24
CA PRO A 140 -2.99 5.62 3.17
C PRO A 140 -2.30 5.69 1.81
N VAL A 141 -2.71 4.80 0.91
CA VAL A 141 -2.22 4.73 -0.47
C VAL A 141 -3.35 5.06 -1.42
N TYR A 142 -3.11 6.05 -2.27
CA TYR A 142 -4.03 6.50 -3.29
C TYR A 142 -3.48 6.22 -4.68
N LEU A 143 -4.38 5.91 -5.60
CA LEU A 143 -4.10 5.79 -7.02
C LEU A 143 -4.90 6.84 -7.77
N THR A 144 -4.22 7.74 -8.45
CA THR A 144 -4.82 8.76 -9.31
C THR A 144 -4.52 8.46 -10.78
N ILE A 145 -5.52 8.59 -11.64
CA ILE A 145 -5.38 8.54 -13.09
C ILE A 145 -6.05 9.82 -13.61
N GLN A 146 -5.25 10.69 -14.16
CA GLN A 146 -5.68 12.00 -14.69
C GLN A 146 -5.33 12.10 -16.18
N LEU A 147 -5.87 13.10 -16.86
CA LEU A 147 -5.58 13.36 -18.27
C LEU A 147 -4.77 14.65 -18.44
N GLU A 148 -4.86 15.56 -17.47
CA GLU A 148 -4.24 16.88 -17.54
C GLU A 148 -3.46 17.18 -16.25
N PRO A 149 -2.34 17.92 -16.34
CA PRO A 149 -1.56 18.32 -15.15
C PRO A 149 -2.37 19.12 -14.11
N SER A 150 -3.32 19.97 -14.58
CA SER A 150 -4.21 20.75 -13.69
C SER A 150 -5.12 19.87 -12.84
N ASP A 151 -5.59 18.75 -13.40
CA ASP A 151 -6.43 17.80 -12.68
C ASP A 151 -5.61 17.02 -11.67
N PHE A 152 -4.35 16.70 -12.02
CA PHE A 152 -3.40 16.08 -11.11
C PHE A 152 -3.10 17.02 -9.91
N ASP A 153 -2.81 18.28 -10.15
CA ASP A 153 -2.60 19.27 -9.09
C ASP A 153 -3.83 19.40 -8.19
N SER A 154 -5.02 19.46 -8.77
CA SER A 154 -6.29 19.52 -8.04
C SER A 154 -6.52 18.27 -7.16
N ALA A 155 -6.14 17.10 -7.65
CA ALA A 155 -6.22 15.87 -6.89
C ALA A 155 -5.24 15.88 -5.69
N VAL A 156 -4.00 16.36 -5.89
CA VAL A 156 -3.02 16.50 -4.82
C VAL A 156 -3.49 17.49 -3.76
N ASP A 157 -3.95 18.68 -4.17
CA ASP A 157 -4.46 19.70 -3.24
C ASP A 157 -5.67 19.17 -2.46
N GLY A 158 -6.60 18.48 -3.14
CA GLY A 158 -7.77 17.88 -2.52
C GLY A 158 -7.43 16.79 -1.51
N LEU A 159 -6.43 15.96 -1.78
CA LEU A 159 -5.94 14.94 -0.84
C LEU A 159 -5.30 15.58 0.39
N LEU A 160 -4.35 16.51 0.17
CA LEU A 160 -3.60 17.15 1.25
C LEU A 160 -4.46 18.10 2.10
N GLY A 161 -5.57 18.60 1.55
CA GLY A 161 -6.55 19.38 2.30
C GLY A 161 -7.45 18.56 3.23
N ARG A 162 -7.54 17.24 3.00
CA ARG A 162 -8.41 16.32 3.77
C ARG A 162 -7.65 15.37 4.69
N ILE A 163 -6.37 15.17 4.44
CA ILE A 163 -5.54 14.16 5.10
C ILE A 163 -4.35 14.85 5.75
N ASP A 164 -4.27 14.74 7.06
CA ASP A 164 -3.17 15.33 7.84
C ASP A 164 -1.96 14.39 7.98
N THR A 165 -2.16 13.09 7.74
CA THR A 165 -1.08 12.10 7.82
C THR A 165 -0.33 11.99 6.49
N PRO A 166 0.97 11.65 6.51
CA PRO A 166 1.71 11.31 5.29
C PRO A 166 1.00 10.22 4.49
N LEU A 167 1.02 10.32 3.17
CA LEU A 167 0.38 9.38 2.25
C LEU A 167 1.34 8.95 1.14
N VAL A 168 0.98 7.87 0.44
CA VAL A 168 1.64 7.45 -0.80
C VAL A 168 0.66 7.66 -1.94
N LEU A 169 1.06 8.47 -2.93
CA LEU A 169 0.29 8.72 -4.15
C LEU A 169 0.93 7.94 -5.31
N LEU A 170 0.16 7.07 -5.92
CA LEU A 170 0.52 6.35 -7.13
C LEU A 170 -0.15 7.02 -8.34
N ALA A 171 0.55 7.08 -9.46
CA ALA A 171 -0.01 7.46 -10.75
C ALA A 171 0.62 6.61 -11.86
N PRO A 172 0.00 6.48 -13.04
CA PRO A 172 0.56 5.71 -14.15
C PRO A 172 1.96 6.17 -14.54
N THR A 173 2.15 7.45 -14.78
CA THR A 173 3.48 8.02 -15.15
C THR A 173 3.84 9.21 -14.25
N ARG A 174 5.01 9.78 -14.50
CA ARG A 174 5.45 11.05 -13.90
C ARG A 174 4.99 12.27 -14.69
N ASP A 175 4.54 12.08 -15.92
CA ASP A 175 4.40 13.15 -16.92
C ASP A 175 3.41 14.25 -16.49
N LEU A 176 2.39 13.88 -15.71
CA LEU A 176 1.38 14.83 -15.22
C LEU A 176 1.72 15.44 -13.84
N CYS A 177 2.75 14.91 -13.16
CA CYS A 177 3.15 15.41 -11.85
C CYS A 177 3.96 16.69 -11.98
N THR A 178 3.37 17.81 -11.58
CA THR A 178 4.04 19.11 -11.63
C THR A 178 5.06 19.25 -10.50
N THR A 179 6.03 20.16 -10.69
CA THR A 179 6.99 20.52 -9.62
C THR A 179 6.27 21.07 -8.37
N GLN A 180 5.11 21.69 -8.54
CA GLN A 180 4.30 22.17 -7.43
C GLN A 180 3.72 21.01 -6.64
N ALA A 181 3.11 20.03 -7.30
CA ALA A 181 2.57 18.83 -6.67
C ALA A 181 3.66 18.06 -5.92
N GLU A 182 4.84 17.87 -6.52
CA GLU A 182 5.98 17.23 -5.85
C GLU A 182 6.39 17.95 -4.56
N ARG A 183 6.48 19.29 -4.60
CA ARG A 183 6.80 20.09 -3.42
C ARG A 183 5.75 19.99 -2.31
N LEU A 184 4.47 20.02 -2.68
CA LEU A 184 3.38 19.90 -1.70
C LEU A 184 3.40 18.54 -1.01
N LEU A 185 3.58 17.45 -1.76
CA LEU A 185 3.71 16.11 -1.22
C LEU A 185 4.95 16.01 -0.31
N ALA A 186 6.11 16.51 -0.75
CA ALA A 186 7.34 16.49 0.03
C ALA A 186 7.20 17.27 1.36
N ASN A 187 6.55 18.44 1.36
CA ASN A 187 6.29 19.24 2.56
C ASN A 187 5.44 18.50 3.59
N ARG A 188 4.58 17.57 3.15
CA ARG A 188 3.76 16.69 4.00
C ARG A 188 4.42 15.35 4.26
N LYS A 189 5.72 15.18 3.92
CA LYS A 189 6.46 13.90 4.01
C LYS A 189 5.76 12.75 3.29
N SER A 190 4.95 13.06 2.27
CA SER A 190 4.25 12.12 1.42
C SER A 190 5.12 11.71 0.24
N ALA A 191 4.86 10.53 -0.33
CA ALA A 191 5.59 10.04 -1.50
C ALA A 191 4.73 10.07 -2.75
N PHE A 192 5.36 10.40 -3.88
CA PHE A 192 4.83 10.19 -5.23
C PHE A 192 5.60 9.05 -5.91
N ILE A 193 4.88 8.05 -6.42
CA ILE A 193 5.45 6.86 -7.04
C ILE A 193 4.80 6.64 -8.42
N PRO A 194 5.48 6.93 -9.52
CA PRO A 194 5.02 6.60 -10.85
C PRO A 194 5.12 5.09 -11.10
N LEU A 195 4.03 4.49 -11.55
CA LEU A 195 3.94 3.04 -11.76
C LEU A 195 4.84 2.60 -12.91
N SER A 196 4.94 3.38 -14.00
CA SER A 196 5.81 3.10 -15.16
C SER A 196 7.28 2.88 -14.81
N GLU A 197 7.78 3.55 -13.75
CA GLU A 197 9.16 3.42 -13.31
C GLU A 197 9.40 2.27 -12.33
N ASN A 198 8.33 1.72 -11.74
CA ASN A 198 8.41 0.81 -10.61
C ASN A 198 7.70 -0.53 -10.81
N VAL A 199 6.85 -0.64 -11.84
CA VAL A 199 5.99 -1.80 -12.05
C VAL A 199 6.06 -2.25 -13.52
N ALA A 200 6.22 -3.54 -13.74
CA ALA A 200 6.08 -4.18 -15.05
C ALA A 200 4.83 -5.06 -15.09
N ILE A 201 4.25 -5.19 -16.28
CA ILE A 201 3.20 -6.17 -16.57
C ILE A 201 3.90 -7.44 -17.04
N ALA A 202 3.70 -8.53 -16.31
CA ALA A 202 4.21 -9.84 -16.72
C ALA A 202 3.33 -10.43 -17.84
N GLU A 203 3.86 -11.40 -18.59
CA GLU A 203 3.15 -12.07 -19.71
C GLU A 203 1.78 -12.65 -19.31
N ASN A 204 1.62 -13.02 -18.06
CA ASN A 204 0.35 -13.52 -17.52
C ASN A 204 -0.61 -12.42 -17.05
N GLY A 205 -0.37 -11.15 -17.38
CA GLY A 205 -1.17 -10.00 -16.98
C GLY A 205 -1.03 -9.59 -15.51
N LYS A 206 -0.10 -10.17 -14.75
CA LYS A 206 0.13 -9.78 -13.34
C LYS A 206 1.11 -8.60 -13.26
N LEU A 207 0.85 -7.71 -12.33
CA LEU A 207 1.78 -6.64 -12.00
C LEU A 207 2.91 -7.15 -11.10
N ARG A 208 4.14 -6.72 -11.38
CA ARG A 208 5.34 -7.06 -10.62
C ARG A 208 6.19 -5.83 -10.39
N LEU A 209 6.64 -5.63 -9.15
CA LEU A 209 7.60 -4.57 -8.84
C LEU A 209 8.95 -4.85 -9.53
N LEU A 210 9.57 -3.80 -10.06
CA LEU A 210 10.90 -3.84 -10.69
C LEU A 210 12.02 -3.86 -9.64
N ARG A 211 11.75 -3.40 -8.42
CA ARG A 211 12.65 -3.36 -7.25
C ARG A 211 11.87 -3.74 -6.00
N PRO A 212 12.55 -4.14 -4.91
CA PRO A 212 11.90 -4.33 -3.62
C PRO A 212 11.12 -3.08 -3.17
N LEU A 213 9.98 -3.28 -2.53
CA LEU A 213 9.12 -2.19 -2.06
C LEU A 213 9.85 -1.24 -1.09
N ASP A 214 10.72 -1.80 -0.26
CA ASP A 214 11.51 -1.03 0.71
C ASP A 214 12.48 -0.06 0.03
N ASP A 215 13.01 -0.42 -1.16
CA ASP A 215 13.86 0.45 -1.95
C ASP A 215 13.05 1.56 -2.65
N ILE A 216 11.85 1.21 -3.17
CA ILE A 216 10.93 2.17 -3.79
C ILE A 216 10.50 3.24 -2.78
N LEU A 217 10.21 2.83 -1.55
CA LEU A 217 9.72 3.70 -0.48
C LEU A 217 10.82 4.12 0.52
N SER A 218 12.11 3.95 0.20
CA SER A 218 13.22 4.19 1.13
C SER A 218 13.23 5.62 1.71
N GLN A 219 13.08 6.64 0.88
CA GLN A 219 13.02 8.04 1.31
C GLN A 219 11.78 8.31 2.18
N PHE A 220 10.63 7.76 1.79
CA PHE A 220 9.39 7.88 2.56
C PHE A 220 9.53 7.24 3.94
N ARG A 221 10.13 6.06 4.01
CA ARG A 221 10.41 5.35 5.27
C ARG A 221 11.34 6.15 6.17
N THR A 222 12.44 6.68 5.62
CA THR A 222 13.40 7.51 6.37
C THR A 222 12.73 8.77 6.94
N ALA A 223 11.79 9.37 6.21
CA ALA A 223 11.11 10.60 6.65
C ALA A 223 10.02 10.37 7.70
N ASN A 224 9.43 9.15 7.76
CA ASN A 224 8.23 8.88 8.53
C ASN A 224 8.37 7.78 9.60
N LEU A 225 9.45 7.01 9.57
CA LEU A 225 9.72 5.98 10.57
C LEU A 225 10.83 6.44 11.52
N PRO A 226 10.75 6.10 12.80
CA PRO A 226 11.82 6.36 13.74
C PRO A 226 13.11 5.66 13.30
N SER A 227 14.25 6.33 13.49
CA SER A 227 15.55 5.72 13.25
C SER A 227 15.87 4.70 14.34
N PRO A 228 16.42 3.52 14.02
CA PRO A 228 16.83 2.54 15.03
C PRO A 228 18.03 2.97 15.87
N GLN A 229 18.66 4.12 15.62
CA GLN A 229 19.98 4.51 16.12
C GLN A 229 20.01 5.61 17.17
N ASP A 230 18.89 5.99 17.79
CA ASP A 230 18.94 6.89 18.94
C ASP A 230 19.26 6.11 20.23
N ASP A 231 20.54 6.09 20.61
CA ASP A 231 21.12 5.39 21.78
C ASP A 231 20.55 5.81 23.15
N SER A 232 19.63 6.75 23.19
CA SER A 232 19.14 7.32 24.47
C SER A 232 17.62 7.28 24.68
N SER A 233 16.84 6.78 23.72
CA SER A 233 15.39 6.71 23.82
C SER A 233 14.86 5.30 23.53
N MET A 234 13.69 5.01 24.04
CA MET A 234 12.97 3.76 23.78
C MET A 234 12.96 3.45 22.27
N VAL A 235 13.57 2.35 21.89
CA VAL A 235 13.55 1.81 20.53
C VAL A 235 12.24 1.08 20.34
N PHE A 236 11.60 1.17 19.19
CA PHE A 236 10.48 0.29 18.88
C PHE A 236 10.97 -0.99 18.18
N PHE A 237 10.33 -2.11 18.47
CA PHE A 237 10.57 -3.35 17.73
C PHE A 237 9.92 -3.27 16.33
N PRO A 238 10.60 -3.71 15.25
CA PRO A 238 10.02 -3.69 13.89
C PRO A 238 8.98 -4.81 13.71
N THR A 239 7.92 -4.77 14.50
CA THR A 239 6.86 -5.77 14.54
C THR A 239 6.15 -5.86 13.20
N PRO A 240 5.98 -7.05 12.59
CA PRO A 240 5.16 -7.23 11.41
C PRO A 240 3.73 -6.70 11.63
N PRO A 241 3.09 -6.07 10.62
CA PRO A 241 1.81 -5.38 10.79
C PRO A 241 0.63 -6.29 11.15
N ASP A 242 0.74 -7.59 10.86
CA ASP A 242 -0.25 -8.63 11.14
C ASP A 242 0.09 -9.49 12.37
N ALA A 243 1.07 -9.06 13.19
CA ALA A 243 1.47 -9.78 14.37
C ALA A 243 0.49 -9.56 15.53
N THR A 244 0.29 -10.61 16.30
CA THR A 244 -0.50 -10.64 17.54
C THR A 244 0.41 -10.94 18.74
N TRP A 245 -0.10 -10.79 19.94
CA TRP A 245 0.66 -11.16 21.14
C TRP A 245 1.08 -12.62 21.15
N GLY A 246 0.30 -13.53 20.55
CA GLY A 246 0.66 -14.94 20.41
C GLY A 246 1.87 -15.22 19.52
N ASP A 247 2.26 -14.25 18.67
CA ASP A 247 3.44 -14.38 17.81
C ASP A 247 4.74 -13.88 18.47
N VAL A 248 4.64 -13.29 19.68
CA VAL A 248 5.78 -12.71 20.41
C VAL A 248 6.42 -13.76 21.31
N SER A 249 7.74 -13.83 21.26
CA SER A 249 8.57 -14.63 22.18
C SER A 249 9.65 -13.75 22.77
N ILE A 250 9.78 -13.76 24.10
CA ILE A 250 10.78 -13.03 24.88
C ILE A 250 11.56 -14.05 25.71
N GLN A 251 12.87 -14.09 25.55
CA GLN A 251 13.75 -14.93 26.35
C GLN A 251 14.81 -14.07 27.01
N PHE A 252 14.93 -14.15 28.33
CA PHE A 252 16.01 -13.50 29.04
C PHE A 252 17.35 -14.15 28.67
N THR A 253 18.36 -13.35 28.42
CA THR A 253 19.73 -13.79 28.14
C THR A 253 20.66 -13.45 29.30
N ASP A 254 20.26 -12.47 30.11
CA ASP A 254 20.85 -12.08 31.38
C ASP A 254 19.88 -11.19 32.14
N GLY A 255 20.21 -10.71 33.32
CA GLY A 255 19.37 -9.83 34.14
C GLY A 255 19.05 -8.45 33.48
N HIS A 256 19.67 -8.12 32.36
CA HIS A 256 19.59 -6.81 31.72
C HIS A 256 19.14 -6.83 30.26
N THR A 257 19.22 -8.00 29.60
CA THR A 257 18.92 -8.17 28.18
C THR A 257 17.95 -9.31 27.92
N VAL A 258 17.19 -9.17 26.85
CA VAL A 258 16.28 -10.20 26.33
C VAL A 258 16.49 -10.41 24.84
N SER A 259 16.41 -11.66 24.41
CA SER A 259 16.19 -12.02 23.01
C SER A 259 14.71 -11.96 22.72
N VAL A 260 14.34 -11.20 21.73
CA VAL A 260 12.94 -11.02 21.29
C VAL A 260 12.78 -11.57 19.90
N LYS A 261 11.69 -12.30 19.65
CA LYS A 261 11.31 -12.80 18.35
C LYS A 261 9.82 -12.57 18.12
N VAL A 262 9.46 -12.03 16.95
CA VAL A 262 8.07 -11.90 16.48
C VAL A 262 8.00 -12.44 15.07
N LYS A 263 7.36 -13.58 14.86
CA LYS A 263 7.36 -14.31 13.58
C LYS A 263 8.80 -14.56 13.08
N SER A 264 9.19 -13.93 11.95
CA SER A 264 10.53 -14.08 11.35
C SER A 264 11.52 -13.00 11.77
N VAL A 265 11.07 -11.99 12.51
CA VAL A 265 11.90 -10.86 12.95
C VAL A 265 12.39 -11.12 14.37
N GLY A 266 13.68 -10.90 14.63
CA GLY A 266 14.28 -11.10 15.95
C GLY A 266 15.38 -10.10 16.24
N GLY A 267 15.69 -9.93 17.52
CA GLY A 267 16.79 -9.08 17.99
C GLY A 267 17.03 -9.22 19.48
N VAL A 268 18.14 -8.66 19.97
CA VAL A 268 18.49 -8.61 21.38
C VAL A 268 18.34 -7.17 21.86
N PHE A 269 17.67 -6.99 23.01
CA PHE A 269 17.32 -5.67 23.51
C PHE A 269 17.64 -5.56 25.01
N HIS A 270 18.20 -4.43 25.38
CA HIS A 270 18.43 -4.05 26.75
C HIS A 270 17.16 -3.41 27.35
N TYR A 271 16.94 -3.55 28.66
CA TYR A 271 15.75 -2.98 29.33
C TYR A 271 15.53 -1.48 29.02
N ALA A 272 16.62 -0.72 28.86
CA ALA A 272 16.53 0.70 28.52
C ALA A 272 15.89 0.95 27.14
N GLN A 273 16.24 0.11 26.16
CA GLN A 273 15.66 0.16 24.81
C GLN A 273 14.17 -0.22 24.81
N MET A 274 13.74 -1.05 25.78
CA MET A 274 12.33 -1.38 25.97
C MET A 274 11.56 -0.36 26.85
N GLY A 275 12.16 0.80 27.14
CA GLY A 275 11.53 1.83 27.95
C GLY A 275 11.43 1.50 29.46
N MET A 276 12.21 0.53 29.94
CA MET A 276 12.16 0.05 31.32
C MET A 276 13.40 0.48 32.12
N ALA A 277 14.03 1.60 31.78
CA ALA A 277 15.09 2.24 32.54
C ALA A 277 14.57 3.35 33.45
N ASN A 278 15.08 3.44 34.66
CA ASN A 278 14.78 4.56 35.55
C ASN A 278 15.55 5.81 35.08
N LYS A 279 14.82 6.89 34.79
CA LYS A 279 15.38 8.16 34.27
C LYS A 279 16.42 8.83 35.18
N LYS A 280 16.44 8.51 36.50
CA LYS A 280 17.35 9.16 37.46
C LYS A 280 18.69 8.42 37.63
N ASN A 281 18.69 7.10 37.51
CA ASN A 281 19.87 6.29 37.85
C ASN A 281 20.18 5.22 36.80
N SER A 282 19.45 5.20 35.69
CA SER A 282 19.59 4.26 34.57
C SER A 282 19.48 2.76 34.96
N LYS A 283 18.97 2.45 36.15
CA LYS A 283 18.75 1.05 36.58
C LYS A 283 17.44 0.50 36.05
N PRO A 284 17.28 -0.85 35.98
CA PRO A 284 16.00 -1.46 35.64
C PRO A 284 14.88 -0.93 36.53
N THR A 285 13.68 -0.78 35.95
CA THR A 285 12.48 -0.40 36.68
C THR A 285 11.80 -1.63 37.28
N VAL A 286 10.89 -1.39 38.20
CA VAL A 286 10.03 -2.47 38.76
C VAL A 286 9.18 -3.19 37.70
N GLN A 287 8.99 -2.60 36.52
CA GLN A 287 8.33 -3.25 35.39
C GLN A 287 9.21 -4.32 34.76
N TRP A 288 10.53 -4.06 34.67
CA TRP A 288 11.49 -5.05 34.21
C TRP A 288 11.57 -6.23 35.19
N GLU A 289 11.67 -5.94 36.48
CA GLU A 289 11.64 -6.98 37.53
C GLU A 289 10.35 -7.81 37.49
N LEU A 290 9.22 -7.18 37.17
CA LEU A 290 7.95 -7.90 36.99
C LEU A 290 7.95 -8.75 35.72
N LEU A 291 8.54 -8.28 34.61
CA LEU A 291 8.69 -9.06 33.38
C LEU A 291 9.57 -10.29 33.61
N GLU A 292 10.69 -10.14 34.34
CA GLU A 292 11.57 -11.24 34.76
C GLU A 292 10.81 -12.21 35.68
N THR A 293 9.94 -11.72 36.55
CA THR A 293 9.08 -12.56 37.37
C THR A 293 8.16 -13.43 36.53
N PHE A 294 7.51 -12.84 35.48
CA PHE A 294 6.71 -13.61 34.52
C PHE A 294 7.55 -14.66 33.79
N ALA A 295 8.81 -14.36 33.46
CA ALA A 295 9.70 -15.32 32.83
C ALA A 295 9.99 -16.52 33.75
N ASN A 296 10.34 -16.27 34.99
CA ASN A 296 10.62 -17.29 36.01
C ASN A 296 9.40 -18.17 36.33
N GLU A 297 8.20 -17.61 36.21
CA GLU A 297 6.92 -18.30 36.42
C GLU A 297 6.28 -18.77 35.09
N HIS A 298 7.10 -18.91 34.04
CA HIS A 298 6.67 -19.38 32.70
C HIS A 298 5.41 -18.69 32.13
N GLY A 299 5.31 -17.38 32.34
CA GLY A 299 4.24 -16.55 31.80
C GLY A 299 2.97 -16.48 32.64
N VAL A 300 2.92 -17.14 33.80
CA VAL A 300 1.73 -17.13 34.69
C VAL A 300 2.13 -16.64 36.08
N LEU A 301 1.52 -15.57 36.53
CA LEU A 301 1.71 -15.04 37.88
C LEU A 301 0.45 -15.25 38.71
N ASP A 302 0.42 -16.28 39.56
CA ASP A 302 -0.67 -16.57 40.47
C ASP A 302 -0.55 -15.71 41.75
N TRP A 303 -1.67 -15.32 42.32
CA TRP A 303 -1.71 -14.55 43.59
C TRP A 303 -1.34 -15.35 44.81
N SER A 304 -1.27 -16.66 44.73
CA SER A 304 -0.73 -17.53 45.75
C SER A 304 0.82 -17.58 45.74
N SER A 305 1.47 -17.08 44.69
CA SER A 305 2.91 -16.97 44.61
C SER A 305 3.46 -16.03 45.69
N ASN A 306 4.57 -16.38 46.31
CA ASN A 306 5.29 -15.55 47.31
C ASN A 306 5.74 -14.19 46.73
N LYS A 307 5.65 -14.00 45.40
CA LYS A 307 5.96 -12.77 44.66
C LYS A 307 4.72 -11.91 44.36
N ALA A 308 3.52 -12.37 44.77
CA ALA A 308 2.29 -11.62 44.57
C ALA A 308 2.18 -10.45 45.57
N ASP A 309 2.23 -9.22 45.06
CA ASP A 309 2.04 -7.97 45.81
C ASP A 309 0.76 -7.25 45.31
N ARG A 310 0.01 -6.64 46.23
CA ARG A 310 -1.14 -5.76 45.91
C ARG A 310 -0.79 -4.65 44.92
N LYS A 311 0.47 -4.25 44.83
CA LYS A 311 0.97 -3.25 43.88
C LYS A 311 1.16 -3.83 42.47
N ASN A 312 1.11 -5.15 42.29
CA ASN A 312 1.38 -5.79 41.00
C ASN A 312 0.32 -5.44 39.92
N GLN A 313 -0.92 -5.14 40.31
CA GLN A 313 -1.91 -4.69 39.33
C GLN A 313 -1.46 -3.41 38.61
N LYS A 314 -1.09 -2.36 39.34
CA LYS A 314 -0.61 -1.10 38.73
C LYS A 314 0.73 -1.29 38.00
N ARG A 315 1.61 -2.12 38.52
CA ARG A 315 2.90 -2.44 37.88
C ARG A 315 2.68 -3.17 36.55
N ARG A 316 1.73 -4.12 36.49
CA ARG A 316 1.33 -4.82 35.29
C ARG A 316 0.74 -3.89 34.24
N GLU A 317 -0.12 -2.94 34.65
CA GLU A 317 -0.70 -1.95 33.72
C GLU A 317 0.37 -1.10 33.05
N ILE A 318 1.37 -0.66 33.82
CA ILE A 318 2.50 0.10 33.27
C ILE A 318 3.38 -0.81 32.38
N LEU A 319 3.63 -2.05 32.80
CA LEU A 319 4.35 -3.03 31.98
C LEU A 319 3.63 -3.28 30.66
N ALA A 320 2.30 -3.46 30.69
CA ALA A 320 1.51 -3.62 29.48
C ALA A 320 1.61 -2.41 28.56
N THR A 321 1.70 -1.19 29.11
CA THR A 321 1.93 0.02 28.33
C THR A 321 3.31 0.02 27.69
N ASN A 322 4.37 -0.28 28.44
CA ASN A 322 5.72 -0.36 27.90
C ASN A 322 5.85 -1.41 26.79
N LEU A 323 5.23 -2.57 26.94
CA LEU A 323 5.22 -3.61 25.91
C LEU A 323 4.45 -3.18 24.69
N ARG A 324 3.29 -2.53 24.84
CA ARG A 324 2.52 -1.98 23.70
C ARG A 324 3.30 -0.90 22.97
N ASP A 325 3.98 -0.03 23.67
CA ASP A 325 4.79 1.04 23.07
C ASP A 325 6.00 0.46 22.32
N PHE A 326 6.60 -0.59 22.84
CA PHE A 326 7.73 -1.25 22.23
C PHE A 326 7.33 -2.10 21.01
N PHE A 327 6.32 -2.97 21.15
CA PHE A 327 5.87 -3.87 20.08
C PHE A 327 4.84 -3.25 19.12
N ARG A 328 4.12 -2.21 19.55
CA ARG A 328 3.02 -1.59 18.80
C ARG A 328 1.91 -2.55 18.42
N ILE A 329 1.72 -3.61 19.20
CA ILE A 329 0.61 -4.55 19.08
C ILE A 329 -0.56 -4.03 19.92
N GLU A 330 -1.74 -3.98 19.33
CA GLU A 330 -2.98 -3.58 20.02
C GLU A 330 -3.42 -4.63 21.03
N GLY A 331 -4.26 -4.20 21.99
CA GLY A 331 -4.78 -5.06 23.04
C GLY A 331 -3.88 -5.15 24.28
N ASP A 332 -4.35 -5.85 25.28
CA ASP A 332 -3.59 -6.11 26.53
C ASP A 332 -2.69 -7.33 26.34
N PRO A 333 -1.37 -7.26 26.61
CA PRO A 333 -0.46 -8.42 26.55
C PRO A 333 -0.72 -9.46 27.64
N PHE A 334 -1.58 -9.17 28.62
CA PHE A 334 -1.91 -10.06 29.72
C PHE A 334 -3.41 -10.28 29.82
N ARG A 335 -3.82 -11.47 30.24
CA ARG A 335 -5.19 -11.80 30.60
C ARG A 335 -5.28 -12.32 32.04
N LEU A 336 -6.44 -12.31 32.63
CA LEU A 336 -6.68 -13.07 33.87
C LEU A 336 -6.58 -14.56 33.58
N THR A 337 -6.06 -15.31 34.55
CA THR A 337 -6.15 -16.77 34.52
C THR A 337 -7.59 -17.23 34.58
N ASP A 338 -7.90 -18.43 34.09
CA ASP A 338 -9.28 -18.94 33.99
C ASP A 338 -9.98 -19.05 35.36
N ASP A 339 -9.21 -19.22 36.44
CA ASP A 339 -9.71 -19.24 37.82
C ASP A 339 -9.80 -17.82 38.46
N GLY A 340 -9.39 -16.78 37.73
CA GLY A 340 -9.36 -15.40 38.16
C GLY A 340 -8.36 -15.08 39.29
N LYS A 341 -7.41 -15.99 39.55
CA LYS A 341 -6.45 -15.88 40.66
C LYS A 341 -5.05 -15.46 40.23
N GLY A 342 -4.89 -14.99 39.02
CA GLY A 342 -3.58 -14.58 38.51
C GLY A 342 -3.66 -13.86 37.17
N TRP A 343 -2.47 -13.57 36.62
CA TRP A 343 -2.26 -13.01 35.31
C TRP A 343 -1.49 -13.96 34.43
N GLN A 344 -1.91 -14.12 33.19
CA GLN A 344 -1.23 -14.90 32.19
C GLN A 344 -0.78 -13.99 31.03
N ALA A 345 0.48 -14.08 30.63
CA ALA A 345 0.99 -13.47 29.42
C ALA A 345 0.37 -14.12 28.19
N LEU A 346 0.02 -13.33 27.18
CA LEU A 346 -0.48 -13.79 25.87
C LEU A 346 0.68 -14.06 24.90
N PHE A 347 1.91 -13.92 25.33
CA PHE A 347 3.14 -14.16 24.58
C PHE A 347 3.99 -15.20 25.31
N LEU A 348 4.90 -15.81 24.56
CA LEU A 348 5.86 -16.74 25.16
C LEU A 348 6.94 -15.94 25.90
N ILE A 349 7.25 -16.38 27.11
CA ILE A 349 8.32 -15.79 27.90
C ILE A 349 9.05 -16.88 28.68
N SER A 350 10.38 -16.81 28.67
CA SER A 350 11.26 -17.76 29.39
C SER A 350 12.39 -17.06 30.12
N PRO A 351 12.85 -17.61 31.25
CA PRO A 351 14.01 -17.09 31.96
C PRO A 351 15.30 -17.33 31.18
N ASP A 352 16.41 -16.83 31.72
CA ASP A 352 17.77 -17.18 31.34
C ASP A 352 18.01 -18.67 31.70
N GLU A 353 18.60 -19.46 30.77
CA GLU A 353 18.92 -20.89 30.98
C GLU A 353 20.16 -21.11 31.82
#